data_785a661d2ef2756c28c56dcbcd748572
#
_entry.id   785a661d2ef2756c28c56dcbcd748572
#
_cell.length_a   1.000
_cell.length_b   1.000
_cell.length_c   1.000
_cell.angle_alpha   90.00
_cell.angle_beta   90.00
_cell.angle_gamma   90.00
#
_symmetry.space_group_name_H-M   'P 1'
#
loop_
_entity.id
_entity.type
_entity.pdbx_description
1 polymer ?
#
loop_
_entity_poly.entity_id
_entity_poly.type
_entity_poly.pdbx_seq_one_letter_code
_entity_poly.pdbx_strand_id
1 'polypeptide(L)'
;MPSKKNTKYLSLLVLFFTFSFGFSQNTSKFKVVLDAGHGGEDPGAIKNGIKEKDIVLDVVLKIGKILEKNNSIEVVYTRKTDVFIGLRERANIANKAKANLFISVHCNGVKSTAARGTETFVMGMSRTDTNLDIAKKENGVIFLEKDYNEKYKGFDPNNPETLLGLKILQEEFLDQSISLASEIETNFVKNNNRFSRGVKQQPIWVLDATVMPGVLIELGFVTHPEEGKYLSSEKGKEEMSESISNAIVSYKNNFFNGVVAERETVENSIPTKVDSNSESNSSDNSNKEKSNKTYYKVQIS
;
A
#
# COMPACT_ATOMS: atom_id res chain seq x y z
N MET A 1 45.54 -24.25 45.23
CA MET A 1 44.47 -23.28 45.50
C MET A 1 44.61 -22.13 44.49
N PRO A 2 43.69 -21.87 43.62
CA PRO A 2 43.79 -20.76 42.67
C PRO A 2 43.66 -19.45 43.45
N SER A 3 44.56 -18.50 43.14
CA SER A 3 44.69 -17.21 43.80
C SER A 3 43.35 -16.40 43.63
N LYS A 4 42.86 -15.84 44.76
CA LYS A 4 41.64 -14.99 44.79
C LYS A 4 41.68 -13.80 43.80
N LYS A 5 42.84 -13.42 43.27
CA LYS A 5 42.99 -12.40 42.25
C LYS A 5 42.50 -12.86 40.89
N ASN A 6 42.73 -14.11 40.52
CA ASN A 6 42.31 -14.62 39.19
C ASN A 6 40.80 -14.81 39.07
N THR A 7 40.12 -15.05 40.20
CA THR A 7 38.65 -15.21 40.24
C THR A 7 37.91 -13.88 39.95
N LYS A 8 38.47 -12.74 40.40
CA LYS A 8 37.90 -11.41 40.14
C LYS A 8 37.97 -11.03 38.66
N TYR A 9 39.05 -11.37 37.98
CA TYR A 9 39.21 -11.09 36.53
C TYR A 9 38.36 -12.04 35.69
N LEU A 10 38.19 -13.28 36.12
CA LEU A 10 37.32 -14.24 35.45
C LEU A 10 35.84 -13.79 35.52
N SER A 11 35.40 -13.30 36.69
CA SER A 11 34.04 -12.76 36.87
C SER A 11 33.80 -11.49 36.05
N LEU A 12 34.83 -10.63 35.90
CA LEU A 12 34.75 -9.41 35.08
C LEU A 12 34.69 -9.76 33.57
N LEU A 13 35.45 -10.78 33.17
CA LEU A 13 35.45 -11.25 31.79
C LEU A 13 34.10 -11.89 31.39
N VAL A 14 33.47 -12.66 32.28
CA VAL A 14 32.13 -13.24 32.07
C VAL A 14 31.06 -12.13 31.99
N LEU A 15 31.17 -11.09 32.84
CA LEU A 15 30.25 -9.96 32.81
C LEU A 15 30.35 -9.16 31.50
N PHE A 16 31.56 -9.04 30.95
CA PHE A 16 31.78 -8.34 29.65
C PHE A 16 31.27 -9.14 28.46
N PHE A 17 31.33 -10.50 28.53
CA PHE A 17 30.79 -11.37 27.47
C PHE A 17 29.27 -11.45 27.45
N THR A 18 28.60 -11.31 28.60
CA THR A 18 27.13 -11.29 28.66
C THR A 18 26.53 -9.99 28.14
N PHE A 19 27.29 -8.89 28.13
CA PHE A 19 26.83 -7.61 27.59
C PHE A 19 26.93 -7.54 26.05
N SER A 20 27.65 -8.45 25.39
CA SER A 20 27.84 -8.49 23.95
C SER A 20 26.76 -9.27 23.20
N PHE A 21 25.80 -9.92 23.89
CA PHE A 21 24.58 -10.46 23.30
C PHE A 21 23.47 -9.40 23.24
N GLY A 22 23.89 -8.16 22.97
CA GLY A 22 22.98 -7.03 22.78
C GLY A 22 22.33 -7.07 21.41
N PHE A 23 21.05 -7.33 21.41
CA PHE A 23 20.04 -6.78 20.50
C PHE A 23 20.42 -6.71 19.02
N SER A 24 20.50 -7.85 18.36
CA SER A 24 20.11 -7.88 16.96
C SER A 24 18.59 -7.69 16.90
N GLN A 25 18.14 -6.46 17.02
CA GLN A 25 16.76 -6.12 16.67
C GLN A 25 16.66 -6.37 15.16
N ASN A 26 16.16 -7.54 14.82
CA ASN A 26 15.73 -7.85 13.47
C ASN A 26 14.41 -7.06 13.24
N THR A 27 14.54 -5.74 13.16
CA THR A 27 13.40 -4.88 12.82
C THR A 27 13.03 -5.21 11.39
N SER A 28 11.94 -5.96 11.23
CA SER A 28 11.41 -6.25 9.90
C SER A 28 11.18 -4.93 9.17
N LYS A 29 11.81 -4.77 7.99
CA LYS A 29 11.62 -3.57 7.18
C LYS A 29 10.18 -3.47 6.74
N PHE A 30 9.67 -2.24 6.68
CA PHE A 30 8.39 -1.96 6.03
C PHE A 30 8.54 -2.22 4.53
N LYS A 31 7.79 -3.17 4.01
CA LYS A 31 7.87 -3.59 2.62
C LYS A 31 6.73 -2.99 1.81
N VAL A 32 7.06 -2.21 0.80
CA VAL A 32 6.11 -1.63 -0.15
C VAL A 32 6.31 -2.22 -1.54
N VAL A 33 5.23 -2.66 -2.16
CA VAL A 33 5.22 -3.01 -3.59
C VAL A 33 4.78 -1.80 -4.39
N LEU A 34 5.61 -1.41 -5.34
CA LEU A 34 5.33 -0.37 -6.32
C LEU A 34 4.99 -1.04 -7.65
N ASP A 35 3.77 -0.81 -8.10
CA ASP A 35 3.22 -1.34 -9.35
C ASP A 35 3.11 -0.22 -10.38
N ALA A 36 3.88 -0.33 -11.45
CA ALA A 36 3.71 0.52 -12.62
C ALA A 36 2.67 -0.11 -13.54
N GLY A 37 1.50 0.50 -13.66
CA GLY A 37 0.42 0.02 -14.52
C GLY A 37 0.87 -0.23 -15.97
N HIS A 38 0.15 -1.08 -16.69
CA HIS A 38 0.43 -1.38 -18.11
C HIS A 38 1.85 -1.92 -18.37
N GLY A 39 2.38 -1.75 -19.59
CA GLY A 39 3.73 -2.16 -19.98
C GLY A 39 3.76 -3.12 -21.16
N GLY A 40 4.89 -3.18 -21.87
CA GLY A 40 5.06 -4.03 -23.06
C GLY A 40 4.04 -3.70 -24.16
N GLU A 41 3.22 -4.69 -24.52
CA GLU A 41 2.16 -4.57 -25.52
C GLU A 41 0.94 -3.74 -25.04
N ASP A 42 0.80 -3.51 -23.74
CA ASP A 42 -0.24 -2.66 -23.18
C ASP A 42 0.29 -1.23 -22.96
N PRO A 43 -0.06 -0.27 -23.80
CA PRO A 43 0.42 1.10 -23.67
C PRO A 43 -0.34 1.93 -22.62
N GLY A 44 -1.48 1.43 -22.10
CA GLY A 44 -2.44 2.24 -21.34
C GLY A 44 -3.08 3.33 -22.19
N ALA A 45 -3.44 4.45 -21.58
CA ALA A 45 -3.95 5.61 -22.26
C ALA A 45 -2.89 6.25 -23.17
N ILE A 46 -3.31 6.65 -24.39
CA ILE A 46 -2.44 7.30 -25.40
C ILE A 46 -3.05 8.61 -25.86
N LYS A 47 -2.25 9.67 -25.89
CA LYS A 47 -2.61 10.95 -26.53
C LYS A 47 -1.37 11.68 -27.03
N ASN A 48 -1.38 12.10 -28.29
CA ASN A 48 -0.31 12.89 -28.90
C ASN A 48 1.10 12.28 -28.72
N GLY A 49 1.23 10.96 -28.87
CA GLY A 49 2.49 10.23 -28.63
C GLY A 49 2.86 9.98 -27.20
N ILE A 50 2.16 10.57 -26.23
CA ILE A 50 2.34 10.31 -24.78
C ILE A 50 1.62 8.99 -24.49
N LYS A 51 2.33 8.07 -23.84
CA LYS A 51 1.79 6.76 -23.38
C LYS A 51 1.82 6.71 -21.87
N GLU A 52 0.73 6.25 -21.29
CA GLU A 52 0.61 6.06 -19.84
C GLU A 52 1.72 5.17 -19.27
N LYS A 53 1.98 4.02 -19.91
CA LYS A 53 3.00 3.05 -19.45
C LYS A 53 4.38 3.63 -19.21
N ASP A 54 4.76 4.65 -20.01
CA ASP A 54 6.08 5.30 -19.92
C ASP A 54 6.12 6.27 -18.72
N ILE A 55 5.05 7.05 -18.54
CA ILE A 55 4.92 7.98 -17.40
C ILE A 55 4.94 7.22 -16.08
N VAL A 56 4.08 6.20 -15.96
CA VAL A 56 3.93 5.48 -14.69
C VAL A 56 5.17 4.68 -14.31
N LEU A 57 5.89 4.13 -15.29
CA LEU A 57 7.17 3.47 -15.06
C LEU A 57 8.20 4.45 -14.47
N ASP A 58 8.32 5.62 -15.06
CA ASP A 58 9.26 6.65 -14.64
C ASP A 58 8.92 7.16 -13.21
N VAL A 59 7.64 7.43 -12.94
CA VAL A 59 7.16 7.85 -11.62
C VAL A 59 7.44 6.77 -10.58
N VAL A 60 7.12 5.51 -10.86
CA VAL A 60 7.35 4.37 -9.95
C VAL A 60 8.83 4.21 -9.63
N LEU A 61 9.72 4.32 -10.63
CA LEU A 61 11.16 4.23 -10.41
C LEU A 61 11.69 5.42 -9.57
N LYS A 62 11.12 6.62 -9.75
CA LYS A 62 11.47 7.79 -8.93
C LYS A 62 10.99 7.63 -7.48
N ILE A 63 9.75 7.15 -7.26
CA ILE A 63 9.23 6.82 -5.93
C ILE A 63 10.17 5.82 -5.24
N GLY A 64 10.50 4.73 -5.91
CA GLY A 64 11.40 3.72 -5.34
C GLY A 64 12.76 4.29 -4.98
N LYS A 65 13.37 5.09 -5.85
CA LYS A 65 14.66 5.77 -5.58
C LYS A 65 14.60 6.69 -4.35
N ILE A 66 13.43 7.32 -4.10
CA ILE A 66 13.24 8.15 -2.90
C ILE A 66 13.14 7.28 -1.66
N LEU A 67 12.29 6.24 -1.71
CA LEU A 67 12.04 5.35 -0.57
C LEU A 67 13.24 4.50 -0.18
N GLU A 68 14.04 4.02 -1.15
CA GLU A 68 15.25 3.22 -0.93
C GLU A 68 16.34 3.96 -0.14
N LYS A 69 16.27 5.29 -0.02
CA LYS A 69 17.13 6.06 0.88
C LYS A 69 16.81 5.83 2.36
N ASN A 70 15.63 5.31 2.67
CA ASN A 70 15.22 5.00 4.03
C ASN A 70 15.52 3.51 4.34
N ASN A 71 16.52 3.26 5.16
CA ASN A 71 16.98 1.91 5.50
C ASN A 71 15.89 1.02 6.14
N SER A 72 14.81 1.60 6.67
CA SER A 72 13.68 0.88 7.26
C SER A 72 12.58 0.52 6.25
N ILE A 73 12.76 0.87 4.96
CA ILE A 73 11.83 0.54 3.88
C ILE A 73 12.52 -0.43 2.91
N GLU A 74 11.79 -1.43 2.48
CA GLU A 74 12.15 -2.35 1.41
C GLU A 74 11.18 -2.14 0.25
N VAL A 75 11.72 -1.86 -0.95
CA VAL A 75 10.91 -1.62 -2.15
C VAL A 75 10.96 -2.84 -3.05
N VAL A 76 9.80 -3.33 -3.43
CA VAL A 76 9.61 -4.37 -4.44
C VAL A 76 8.84 -3.77 -5.62
N TYR A 77 9.24 -4.10 -6.84
CA TYR A 77 8.60 -3.58 -8.04
C TYR A 77 7.91 -4.71 -8.79
N THR A 78 6.76 -4.45 -9.37
CA THR A 78 6.15 -5.40 -10.31
C THR A 78 6.92 -5.44 -11.61
N ARG A 79 7.37 -4.28 -12.11
CA ARG A 79 8.28 -4.13 -13.25
C ARG A 79 9.24 -2.95 -13.08
N LYS A 80 10.43 -3.07 -13.66
CA LYS A 80 11.45 -1.99 -13.74
C LYS A 80 11.77 -1.60 -15.17
N THR A 81 11.17 -2.27 -16.14
CA THR A 81 11.37 -2.06 -17.58
C THR A 81 10.04 -2.09 -18.29
N ASP A 82 10.03 -1.78 -19.59
CA ASP A 82 8.82 -1.83 -20.42
C ASP A 82 8.48 -3.27 -20.82
N VAL A 83 7.92 -4.03 -19.85
CA VAL A 83 7.41 -5.39 -20.01
C VAL A 83 5.97 -5.48 -19.57
N PHE A 84 5.19 -6.35 -20.21
CA PHE A 84 3.82 -6.65 -19.81
C PHE A 84 3.82 -7.59 -18.61
N ILE A 85 3.05 -7.23 -17.57
CA ILE A 85 2.78 -8.07 -16.38
C ILE A 85 1.27 -8.15 -16.21
N GLY A 86 0.71 -9.35 -16.24
CA GLY A 86 -0.73 -9.57 -16.04
C GLY A 86 -1.19 -9.20 -14.62
N LEU A 87 -2.47 -8.84 -14.47
CA LEU A 87 -3.00 -8.33 -13.19
C LEU A 87 -2.80 -9.32 -12.04
N ARG A 88 -3.03 -10.62 -12.29
CA ARG A 88 -2.81 -11.68 -11.30
C ARG A 88 -1.37 -11.75 -10.82
N GLU A 89 -0.42 -11.61 -11.74
CA GLU A 89 1.00 -11.69 -11.39
C GLU A 89 1.45 -10.48 -10.57
N ARG A 90 0.92 -9.28 -10.83
CA ARG A 90 1.16 -8.08 -9.99
C ARG A 90 0.76 -8.33 -8.54
N ALA A 91 -0.46 -8.82 -8.33
CA ALA A 91 -0.94 -9.19 -6.99
C ALA A 91 -0.11 -10.34 -6.37
N ASN A 92 0.25 -11.36 -7.15
CA ASN A 92 1.09 -12.47 -6.69
C ASN A 92 2.47 -12.00 -6.22
N ILE A 93 3.09 -11.05 -6.92
CA ILE A 93 4.38 -10.44 -6.52
C ILE A 93 4.22 -9.82 -5.13
N ALA A 94 3.16 -9.03 -4.90
CA ALA A 94 2.91 -8.39 -3.61
C ALA A 94 2.66 -9.41 -2.49
N ASN A 95 1.80 -10.39 -2.74
CA ASN A 95 1.43 -11.43 -1.77
C ASN A 95 2.63 -12.33 -1.42
N LYS A 96 3.43 -12.78 -2.40
CA LYS A 96 4.65 -13.56 -2.19
C LYS A 96 5.71 -12.77 -1.42
N ALA A 97 5.82 -11.47 -1.68
CA ALA A 97 6.72 -10.58 -0.95
C ALA A 97 6.28 -10.38 0.50
N LYS A 98 5.05 -10.75 0.87
CA LYS A 98 4.41 -10.42 2.15
C LYS A 98 4.52 -8.91 2.43
N ALA A 99 4.12 -8.11 1.44
CA ALA A 99 4.24 -6.68 1.52
C ALA A 99 3.28 -6.09 2.57
N ASN A 100 3.67 -4.96 3.14
CA ASN A 100 2.84 -4.21 4.08
C ASN A 100 1.94 -3.21 3.35
N LEU A 101 2.25 -2.92 2.07
CA LEU A 101 1.53 -1.94 1.28
C LEU A 101 1.69 -2.22 -0.22
N PHE A 102 0.61 -2.03 -0.98
CA PHE A 102 0.59 -2.12 -2.44
C PHE A 102 0.18 -0.77 -3.04
N ILE A 103 1.00 -0.24 -3.95
CA ILE A 103 0.77 1.04 -4.64
C ILE A 103 0.81 0.79 -6.14
N SER A 104 -0.34 0.88 -6.78
CA SER A 104 -0.45 0.87 -8.25
C SER A 104 -0.55 2.29 -8.79
N VAL A 105 0.23 2.62 -9.81
CA VAL A 105 0.30 3.97 -10.39
C VAL A 105 -0.16 3.92 -11.84
N HIS A 106 -1.12 4.78 -12.17
CA HIS A 106 -1.81 4.88 -13.45
C HIS A 106 -1.97 6.34 -13.90
N CYS A 107 -2.44 6.53 -15.12
CA CYS A 107 -2.90 7.80 -15.65
C CYS A 107 -4.23 7.62 -16.38
N ASN A 108 -5.20 8.41 -16.02
CA ASN A 108 -6.49 8.42 -16.69
C ASN A 108 -6.42 8.80 -18.17
N GLY A 109 -7.33 8.22 -18.95
CA GLY A 109 -7.53 8.58 -20.33
C GLY A 109 -8.97 8.36 -20.75
N VAL A 110 -9.64 9.44 -21.20
CA VAL A 110 -11.01 9.41 -21.71
C VAL A 110 -11.11 10.14 -23.03
N LYS A 111 -12.21 9.96 -23.76
CA LYS A 111 -12.43 10.68 -25.04
C LYS A 111 -12.47 12.20 -24.88
N SER A 112 -13.04 12.68 -23.77
CA SER A 112 -13.12 14.11 -23.45
C SER A 112 -11.76 14.67 -23.11
N THR A 113 -11.36 15.75 -23.73
CA THR A 113 -10.14 16.50 -23.41
C THR A 113 -10.34 17.52 -22.27
N ALA A 114 -11.56 17.65 -21.76
CA ALA A 114 -11.89 18.54 -20.64
C ALA A 114 -11.74 17.86 -19.25
N ALA A 115 -11.73 16.53 -19.22
CA ALA A 115 -11.54 15.78 -17.97
C ALA A 115 -10.12 15.98 -17.44
N ARG A 116 -10.01 16.33 -16.15
CA ARG A 116 -8.74 16.62 -15.48
C ARG A 116 -8.80 16.27 -13.99
N GLY A 117 -7.64 16.20 -13.38
CA GLY A 117 -7.46 16.02 -11.94
C GLY A 117 -6.96 14.63 -11.55
N THR A 118 -6.41 14.56 -10.35
CA THR A 118 -5.98 13.31 -9.72
C THR A 118 -7.15 12.61 -9.05
N GLU A 119 -7.11 11.31 -8.95
CA GLU A 119 -8.02 10.53 -8.14
C GLU A 119 -7.34 9.25 -7.64
N THR A 120 -7.67 8.82 -6.44
CA THR A 120 -7.07 7.62 -5.87
C THR A 120 -8.15 6.61 -5.51
N PHE A 121 -8.01 5.40 -6.05
CA PHE A 121 -8.95 4.33 -5.86
C PHE A 121 -8.51 3.40 -4.75
N VAL A 122 -9.49 2.98 -3.93
CA VAL A 122 -9.37 1.89 -2.97
C VAL A 122 -10.37 0.80 -3.35
N MET A 123 -10.10 -0.43 -2.93
CA MET A 123 -11.03 -1.53 -3.17
C MET A 123 -12.36 -1.25 -2.47
N GLY A 124 -13.47 -1.46 -3.16
CA GLY A 124 -14.80 -1.28 -2.59
C GLY A 124 -15.88 -1.13 -3.65
N MET A 125 -17.12 -0.96 -3.20
CA MET A 125 -18.27 -0.81 -4.07
C MET A 125 -18.80 0.61 -4.00
N SER A 126 -18.60 1.39 -5.05
CA SER A 126 -19.35 2.62 -5.30
C SER A 126 -20.37 2.37 -6.40
N ARG A 127 -21.58 2.91 -6.23
CA ARG A 127 -22.69 2.75 -7.20
C ARG A 127 -22.76 3.90 -8.21
N THR A 128 -21.71 4.71 -8.37
CA THR A 128 -21.72 5.81 -9.34
C THR A 128 -21.20 5.31 -10.69
N ASP A 129 -22.02 5.39 -11.72
CA ASP A 129 -21.76 4.87 -13.08
C ASP A 129 -20.45 5.40 -13.70
N THR A 130 -20.13 6.67 -13.49
CA THR A 130 -18.92 7.30 -14.07
C THR A 130 -17.61 6.70 -13.56
N ASN A 131 -17.60 6.15 -12.37
CA ASN A 131 -16.40 5.55 -11.78
C ASN A 131 -16.24 4.08 -12.21
N LEU A 132 -17.34 3.42 -12.57
CA LEU A 132 -17.33 2.03 -13.03
C LEU A 132 -16.61 1.87 -14.37
N ASP A 133 -16.65 2.89 -15.24
CA ASP A 133 -15.97 2.87 -16.54
C ASP A 133 -14.44 2.81 -16.38
N ILE A 134 -13.90 3.45 -15.35
CA ILE A 134 -12.47 3.36 -15.04
C ILE A 134 -12.13 1.94 -14.57
N ALA A 135 -12.91 1.38 -13.63
CA ALA A 135 -12.71 0.01 -13.19
C ALA A 135 -12.80 -1.00 -14.36
N LYS A 136 -13.72 -0.82 -15.30
CA LYS A 136 -13.82 -1.65 -16.52
C LYS A 136 -12.59 -1.52 -17.38
N LYS A 137 -12.06 -0.31 -17.55
CA LYS A 137 -10.87 -0.05 -18.33
C LYS A 137 -9.65 -0.76 -17.71
N GLU A 138 -9.42 -0.55 -16.42
CA GLU A 138 -8.26 -1.12 -15.72
C GLU A 138 -8.35 -2.65 -15.61
N ASN A 139 -9.54 -3.19 -15.35
CA ASN A 139 -9.76 -4.64 -15.37
C ASN A 139 -9.70 -5.23 -16.80
N GLY A 140 -9.96 -4.45 -17.83
CA GLY A 140 -9.95 -4.89 -19.23
C GLY A 140 -8.59 -5.38 -19.74
N VAL A 141 -7.50 -5.04 -19.07
CA VAL A 141 -6.14 -5.56 -19.32
C VAL A 141 -6.09 -7.09 -19.26
N ILE A 142 -7.00 -7.72 -18.53
CA ILE A 142 -7.15 -9.19 -18.46
C ILE A 142 -7.31 -9.81 -19.86
N PHE A 143 -8.00 -9.15 -20.78
CA PHE A 143 -8.22 -9.66 -22.14
C PHE A 143 -6.94 -9.76 -23.00
N LEU A 144 -5.85 -9.14 -22.59
CA LEU A 144 -4.54 -9.27 -23.24
C LEU A 144 -3.82 -10.56 -22.82
N GLU A 145 -4.29 -11.24 -21.76
CA GLU A 145 -3.69 -12.48 -21.30
C GLU A 145 -4.26 -13.69 -22.05
N LYS A 146 -3.39 -14.55 -22.60
CA LYS A 146 -3.81 -15.70 -23.41
C LYS A 146 -4.74 -16.68 -22.69
N ASP A 147 -4.53 -16.84 -21.38
CA ASP A 147 -5.26 -17.82 -20.55
C ASP A 147 -6.23 -17.14 -19.59
N TYR A 148 -6.76 -15.96 -19.97
CA TYR A 148 -7.57 -15.15 -19.04
C TYR A 148 -8.80 -15.88 -18.52
N ASN A 149 -9.48 -16.69 -19.33
CA ASN A 149 -10.67 -17.44 -18.94
C ASN A 149 -10.42 -18.42 -17.78
N GLU A 150 -9.22 -19.04 -17.76
CA GLU A 150 -8.83 -19.97 -16.70
C GLU A 150 -8.34 -19.23 -15.46
N LYS A 151 -7.51 -18.20 -15.67
CA LYS A 151 -6.89 -17.42 -14.61
C LYS A 151 -7.89 -16.61 -13.79
N TYR A 152 -8.92 -16.06 -14.45
CA TYR A 152 -9.89 -15.14 -13.86
C TYR A 152 -11.31 -15.75 -13.82
N LYS A 153 -11.39 -17.05 -13.64
CA LYS A 153 -12.63 -17.82 -13.67
C LYS A 153 -13.66 -17.25 -12.71
N GLY A 154 -14.84 -16.90 -13.26
CA GLY A 154 -15.93 -16.30 -12.50
C GLY A 154 -15.88 -14.77 -12.37
N PHE A 155 -14.86 -14.11 -12.93
CA PHE A 155 -14.79 -12.65 -13.01
C PHE A 155 -15.00 -12.17 -14.45
N ASP A 156 -15.87 -11.18 -14.61
CA ASP A 156 -16.12 -10.50 -15.90
C ASP A 156 -15.62 -9.05 -15.83
N PRO A 157 -14.54 -8.68 -16.56
CA PRO A 157 -14.03 -7.30 -16.58
C PRO A 157 -15.07 -6.27 -17.04
N ASN A 158 -16.06 -6.66 -17.86
CA ASN A 158 -17.15 -5.79 -18.30
C ASN A 158 -18.23 -5.62 -17.21
N ASN A 159 -18.22 -6.51 -16.21
CA ASN A 159 -19.12 -6.46 -15.07
C ASN A 159 -18.30 -6.63 -13.78
N PRO A 160 -17.54 -5.59 -13.34
CA PRO A 160 -16.64 -5.68 -12.19
C PRO A 160 -17.35 -6.02 -10.88
N GLU A 161 -18.65 -5.85 -10.81
CA GLU A 161 -19.48 -6.24 -9.63
C GLU A 161 -19.41 -7.74 -9.33
N THR A 162 -18.93 -8.56 -10.27
CA THR A 162 -18.70 -10.01 -10.05
C THR A 162 -17.58 -10.30 -9.05
N LEU A 163 -16.77 -9.30 -8.66
CA LEU A 163 -15.78 -9.39 -7.56
C LEU A 163 -16.42 -9.49 -6.16
N LEU A 164 -17.73 -9.27 -6.04
CA LEU A 164 -18.43 -9.21 -4.74
C LEU A 164 -18.26 -10.42 -3.81
N GLY A 165 -17.83 -11.57 -4.34
CA GLY A 165 -17.58 -12.79 -3.54
C GLY A 165 -16.31 -12.79 -2.70
N LEU A 166 -15.38 -11.86 -2.92
CA LEU A 166 -14.04 -11.83 -2.29
C LEU A 166 -13.93 -10.79 -1.14
N LYS A 167 -15.04 -10.18 -0.75
CA LYS A 167 -15.14 -8.99 0.11
C LYS A 167 -14.48 -9.05 1.48
N ILE A 168 -14.37 -10.21 2.12
CA ILE A 168 -14.07 -10.30 3.57
C ILE A 168 -12.66 -9.80 3.90
N LEU A 169 -11.67 -10.08 3.05
CA LEU A 169 -10.27 -9.68 3.31
C LEU A 169 -10.01 -8.19 3.08
N GLN A 170 -10.75 -7.58 2.15
CA GLN A 170 -10.53 -6.17 1.80
C GLN A 170 -11.17 -5.19 2.80
N GLU A 171 -12.23 -5.60 3.49
CA GLU A 171 -12.84 -4.77 4.55
C GLU A 171 -11.87 -4.52 5.71
N GLU A 172 -10.98 -5.48 6.02
CA GLU A 172 -9.96 -5.35 7.06
C GLU A 172 -8.95 -4.21 6.73
N PHE A 173 -8.64 -3.99 5.44
CA PHE A 173 -7.64 -3.02 4.99
C PHE A 173 -8.23 -1.72 4.48
N LEU A 174 -9.55 -1.60 4.41
CA LEU A 174 -10.22 -0.47 3.76
C LEU A 174 -9.91 0.87 4.43
N ASP A 175 -10.01 0.95 5.75
CA ASP A 175 -9.76 2.19 6.51
C ASP A 175 -8.32 2.68 6.33
N GLN A 176 -7.36 1.75 6.32
CA GLN A 176 -5.95 2.06 6.10
C GLN A 176 -5.69 2.52 4.67
N SER A 177 -6.33 1.88 3.69
CA SER A 177 -6.25 2.27 2.28
C SER A 177 -6.85 3.65 2.03
N ILE A 178 -8.01 3.95 2.64
CA ILE A 178 -8.66 5.27 2.57
C ILE A 178 -7.79 6.35 3.21
N SER A 179 -7.17 6.07 4.35
CA SER A 179 -6.28 7.01 5.03
C SER A 179 -5.09 7.38 4.15
N LEU A 180 -4.42 6.38 3.55
CA LEU A 180 -3.33 6.60 2.62
C LEU A 180 -3.77 7.36 1.38
N ALA A 181 -4.88 6.95 0.74
CA ALA A 181 -5.41 7.60 -0.46
C ALA A 181 -5.74 9.08 -0.20
N SER A 182 -6.32 9.38 0.97
CA SER A 182 -6.65 10.75 1.37
C SER A 182 -5.40 11.61 1.58
N GLU A 183 -4.34 11.03 2.11
CA GLU A 183 -3.06 11.73 2.28
C GLU A 183 -2.37 11.99 0.93
N ILE A 184 -2.39 11.02 0.01
CA ILE A 184 -1.88 11.19 -1.36
C ILE A 184 -2.60 12.35 -2.06
N GLU A 185 -3.94 12.34 -2.08
CA GLU A 185 -4.73 13.40 -2.70
C GLU A 185 -4.49 14.77 -2.04
N THR A 186 -4.34 14.80 -0.71
CA THR A 186 -3.99 16.02 0.03
C THR A 186 -2.63 16.56 -0.40
N ASN A 187 -1.63 15.69 -0.56
CA ASN A 187 -0.30 16.08 -1.01
C ASN A 187 -0.31 16.61 -2.45
N PHE A 188 -1.08 16.01 -3.35
CA PHE A 188 -1.24 16.48 -4.72
C PHE A 188 -1.85 17.89 -4.77
N VAL A 189 -2.83 18.19 -3.93
CA VAL A 189 -3.42 19.53 -3.83
C VAL A 189 -2.43 20.52 -3.25
N LYS A 190 -1.86 20.20 -2.08
CA LYS A 190 -1.04 21.16 -1.31
C LYS A 190 0.34 21.41 -1.92
N ASN A 191 0.99 20.35 -2.40
CA ASN A 191 2.39 20.43 -2.82
C ASN A 191 2.53 20.65 -4.34
N ASN A 192 1.59 20.10 -5.13
CA ASN A 192 1.68 20.13 -6.60
C ASN A 192 0.60 21.02 -7.24
N ASN A 193 -0.26 21.67 -6.43
CA ASN A 193 -1.37 22.51 -6.92
C ASN A 193 -2.27 21.79 -7.92
N ARG A 194 -2.51 20.45 -7.69
CA ARG A 194 -3.35 19.64 -8.57
C ARG A 194 -4.82 19.78 -8.18
N PHE A 195 -5.71 19.67 -9.17
CA PHE A 195 -7.13 19.49 -8.91
C PHE A 195 -7.36 18.04 -8.51
N SER A 196 -7.85 17.81 -7.29
CA SER A 196 -8.20 16.46 -6.82
C SER A 196 -9.67 16.16 -7.07
N ARG A 197 -9.94 14.97 -7.57
CA ARG A 197 -11.28 14.37 -7.70
C ARG A 197 -11.61 13.49 -6.49
N GLY A 198 -10.66 13.38 -5.55
CA GLY A 198 -10.78 12.71 -4.27
C GLY A 198 -10.57 11.19 -4.32
N VAL A 199 -10.86 10.57 -3.18
CA VAL A 199 -10.78 9.12 -3.02
C VAL A 199 -12.06 8.46 -3.51
N LYS A 200 -11.92 7.36 -4.23
CA LYS A 200 -13.02 6.59 -4.84
C LYS A 200 -12.93 5.12 -4.42
N GLN A 201 -14.08 4.48 -4.22
CA GLN A 201 -14.16 3.04 -4.02
C GLN A 201 -14.60 2.38 -5.32
N GLN A 202 -13.82 1.40 -5.81
CA GLN A 202 -14.10 0.71 -7.06
C GLN A 202 -13.68 -0.76 -6.99
N PRO A 203 -14.40 -1.67 -7.67
CA PRO A 203 -14.04 -3.07 -7.79
C PRO A 203 -12.91 -3.23 -8.83
N ILE A 204 -11.68 -2.92 -8.41
CA ILE A 204 -10.48 -3.04 -9.24
C ILE A 204 -9.77 -4.35 -8.90
N TRP A 205 -9.63 -5.21 -9.89
CA TRP A 205 -9.16 -6.58 -9.69
C TRP A 205 -7.77 -6.67 -9.06
N VAL A 206 -6.83 -5.83 -9.48
CA VAL A 206 -5.46 -5.86 -8.94
C VAL A 206 -5.42 -5.54 -7.44
N LEU A 207 -6.34 -4.68 -6.97
CA LEU A 207 -6.48 -4.37 -5.54
C LEU A 207 -7.20 -5.51 -4.78
N ASP A 208 -8.23 -6.10 -5.40
CA ASP A 208 -9.00 -7.20 -4.80
C ASP A 208 -8.13 -8.43 -4.53
N ALA A 209 -7.21 -8.72 -5.45
CA ALA A 209 -6.33 -9.88 -5.37
C ALA A 209 -5.15 -9.74 -4.41
N THR A 210 -4.92 -8.58 -3.82
CA THR A 210 -3.86 -8.33 -2.81
C THR A 210 -4.37 -8.60 -1.40
N VAL A 211 -3.48 -9.04 -0.49
CA VAL A 211 -3.81 -9.35 0.92
C VAL A 211 -3.13 -8.36 1.88
N MET A 212 -3.11 -7.11 1.52
CA MET A 212 -2.59 -5.97 2.30
C MET A 212 -3.32 -4.69 1.90
N PRO A 213 -3.20 -3.59 2.69
CA PRO A 213 -3.68 -2.27 2.27
C PRO A 213 -3.12 -1.89 0.90
N GLY A 214 -3.98 -1.36 0.03
CA GLY A 214 -3.58 -1.03 -1.33
C GLY A 214 -4.39 0.10 -1.95
N VAL A 215 -3.76 0.84 -2.85
CA VAL A 215 -4.38 1.93 -3.60
C VAL A 215 -3.97 1.85 -5.08
N LEU A 216 -4.86 2.33 -5.97
CA LEU A 216 -4.54 2.65 -7.35
C LEU A 216 -4.65 4.17 -7.51
N ILE A 217 -3.56 4.79 -7.95
CA ILE A 217 -3.42 6.24 -8.07
C ILE A 217 -3.51 6.62 -9.54
N GLU A 218 -4.45 7.48 -9.87
CA GLU A 218 -4.54 8.14 -11.16
C GLU A 218 -3.87 9.53 -11.06
N LEU A 219 -2.70 9.67 -11.68
CA LEU A 219 -1.89 10.90 -11.61
C LEU A 219 -2.54 12.10 -12.30
N GLY A 220 -3.55 11.87 -13.13
CA GLY A 220 -4.26 12.84 -13.95
C GLY A 220 -4.58 12.29 -15.33
N PHE A 221 -5.17 13.08 -16.19
CA PHE A 221 -5.63 12.66 -17.51
C PHE A 221 -4.59 12.97 -18.59
N VAL A 222 -3.97 11.94 -19.20
CA VAL A 222 -3.06 12.12 -20.34
C VAL A 222 -3.78 12.70 -21.55
N THR A 223 -5.11 12.58 -21.60
CA THR A 223 -5.95 13.13 -22.69
C THR A 223 -6.23 14.63 -22.55
N HIS A 224 -6.05 15.21 -21.34
CA HIS A 224 -6.12 16.66 -21.13
C HIS A 224 -4.80 17.31 -21.54
N PRO A 225 -4.80 18.34 -22.41
CA PRO A 225 -3.57 18.90 -22.99
C PRO A 225 -2.52 19.34 -21.95
N GLU A 226 -2.95 20.10 -20.94
CA GLU A 226 -2.03 20.62 -19.92
C GLU A 226 -1.57 19.54 -18.95
N GLU A 227 -2.45 18.60 -18.57
CA GLU A 227 -2.06 17.49 -17.69
C GLU A 227 -1.14 16.51 -18.39
N GLY A 228 -1.44 16.13 -19.63
CA GLY A 228 -0.56 15.26 -20.41
C GLY A 228 0.84 15.85 -20.58
N LYS A 229 0.94 17.17 -20.83
CA LYS A 229 2.22 17.89 -20.87
C LYS A 229 2.93 17.88 -19.52
N TYR A 230 2.22 18.15 -18.42
CA TYR A 230 2.77 18.15 -17.07
C TYR A 230 3.27 16.76 -16.68
N LEU A 231 2.44 15.71 -16.85
CA LEU A 231 2.75 14.34 -16.47
C LEU A 231 3.92 13.74 -17.30
N SER A 232 4.10 14.18 -18.54
CA SER A 232 5.22 13.76 -19.37
C SER A 232 6.51 14.54 -19.11
N SER A 233 6.46 15.66 -18.38
CA SER A 233 7.64 16.45 -18.03
C SER A 233 8.41 15.84 -16.85
N GLU A 234 9.74 16.03 -16.83
CA GLU A 234 10.57 15.61 -15.67
C GLU A 234 10.08 16.23 -14.37
N LYS A 235 9.80 17.53 -14.38
CA LYS A 235 9.27 18.25 -13.23
C LYS A 235 7.98 17.61 -12.70
N GLY A 236 7.00 17.35 -13.56
CA GLY A 236 5.73 16.76 -13.15
C GLY A 236 5.91 15.36 -12.54
N LYS A 237 6.76 14.53 -13.16
CA LYS A 237 7.07 13.18 -12.65
C LYS A 237 7.78 13.23 -11.29
N GLU A 238 8.72 14.17 -11.09
CA GLU A 238 9.41 14.37 -9.81
C GLU A 238 8.44 14.82 -8.71
N GLU A 239 7.68 15.88 -8.96
CA GLU A 239 6.71 16.43 -8.00
C GLU A 239 5.68 15.38 -7.57
N MET A 240 5.11 14.62 -8.51
CA MET A 240 4.15 13.55 -8.19
C MET A 240 4.81 12.42 -7.39
N SER A 241 6.04 12.03 -7.74
CA SER A 241 6.79 10.99 -7.04
C SER A 241 7.12 11.37 -5.59
N GLU A 242 7.51 12.62 -5.35
CA GLU A 242 7.77 13.13 -4.01
C GLU A 242 6.52 13.13 -3.14
N SER A 243 5.39 13.59 -3.68
CA SER A 243 4.12 13.62 -2.95
C SER A 243 3.63 12.23 -2.56
N ILE A 244 3.74 11.24 -3.45
CA ILE A 244 3.40 9.85 -3.15
C ILE A 244 4.37 9.26 -2.11
N SER A 245 5.67 9.49 -2.28
CA SER A 245 6.69 8.99 -1.34
C SER A 245 6.49 9.52 0.07
N ASN A 246 6.15 10.81 0.21
CA ASN A 246 5.86 11.43 1.50
C ASN A 246 4.63 10.78 2.17
N ALA A 247 3.57 10.51 1.42
CA ALA A 247 2.39 9.82 1.94
C ALA A 247 2.72 8.39 2.41
N ILE A 248 3.55 7.63 1.65
CA ILE A 248 3.99 6.28 2.04
C ILE A 248 4.80 6.31 3.34
N VAL A 249 5.72 7.27 3.49
CA VAL A 249 6.53 7.42 4.72
C VAL A 249 5.65 7.78 5.92
N SER A 250 4.71 8.69 5.75
CA SER A 250 3.73 9.09 6.78
C SER A 250 2.86 7.89 7.18
N TYR A 251 2.30 7.16 6.21
CA TYR A 251 1.54 5.94 6.45
C TYR A 251 2.34 4.93 7.27
N LYS A 252 3.60 4.64 6.86
CA LYS A 252 4.48 3.75 7.60
C LYS A 252 4.63 4.18 9.06
N ASN A 253 4.84 5.47 9.31
CA ASN A 253 5.03 5.98 10.66
C ASN A 253 3.77 5.85 11.52
N ASN A 254 2.60 6.04 10.93
CA ASN A 254 1.32 6.03 11.65
C ASN A 254 0.82 4.61 11.94
N PHE A 255 0.98 3.69 11.00
CA PHE A 255 0.35 2.37 11.10
C PHE A 255 1.36 1.23 11.36
N PHE A 256 2.53 1.25 10.75
CA PHE A 256 3.48 0.16 10.90
C PHE A 256 4.29 0.27 12.20
N ASN A 257 4.76 1.46 12.56
CA ASN A 257 5.53 1.64 13.78
C ASN A 257 4.64 1.50 15.03
N GLY A 258 3.36 1.89 14.96
CA GLY A 258 2.39 1.68 16.05
C GLY A 258 2.14 0.21 16.34
N VAL A 259 1.92 -0.60 15.32
CA VAL A 259 1.68 -2.06 15.45
C VAL A 259 2.91 -2.79 16.01
N VAL A 260 4.12 -2.38 15.63
CA VAL A 260 5.35 -2.98 16.17
C VAL A 260 5.49 -2.66 17.67
N ALA A 261 5.20 -1.43 18.08
CA ALA A 261 5.24 -1.04 19.50
C ALA A 261 4.21 -1.81 20.34
N GLU A 262 2.99 -2.03 19.83
CA GLU A 262 1.97 -2.83 20.51
C GLU A 262 2.38 -4.31 20.66
N ARG A 263 2.98 -4.90 19.61
CA ARG A 263 3.47 -6.29 19.66
C ARG A 263 4.61 -6.46 20.66
N GLU A 264 5.56 -5.53 20.71
CA GLU A 264 6.67 -5.57 21.69
C GLU A 264 6.17 -5.42 23.12
N THR A 265 5.13 -4.62 23.39
CA THR A 265 4.53 -4.49 24.72
C THR A 265 3.77 -5.74 25.15
N VAL A 266 3.10 -6.42 24.23
CA VAL A 266 2.38 -7.68 24.52
C VAL A 266 3.35 -8.83 24.74
N GLU A 267 4.42 -8.94 23.96
CA GLU A 267 5.42 -10.01 24.10
C GLU A 267 6.23 -9.88 25.40
N ASN A 268 6.51 -8.65 25.83
CA ASN A 268 7.16 -8.37 27.12
C ASN A 268 6.23 -8.49 28.35
N SER A 269 4.92 -8.62 28.15
CA SER A 269 3.92 -8.75 29.23
C SER A 269 3.47 -10.18 29.54
N ILE A 270 3.98 -11.19 28.82
CA ILE A 270 3.67 -12.60 29.08
C ILE A 270 4.54 -13.09 30.25
N PRO A 271 3.99 -13.35 31.44
CA PRO A 271 4.77 -13.89 32.56
C PRO A 271 5.13 -15.35 32.27
N THR A 272 6.41 -15.63 32.14
CA THR A 272 6.93 -17.01 32.15
C THR A 272 6.86 -17.57 33.57
N LYS A 273 5.68 -18.06 33.97
CA LYS A 273 5.58 -19.07 35.05
C LYS A 273 4.22 -19.75 35.05
N VAL A 274 4.23 -21.01 34.65
CA VAL A 274 3.17 -21.95 34.98
C VAL A 274 3.57 -22.52 36.36
N ASP A 275 2.89 -22.09 37.40
CA ASP A 275 2.80 -22.88 38.66
C ASP A 275 1.34 -23.28 38.82
N SER A 276 1.17 -24.58 38.82
CA SER A 276 -0.06 -25.27 39.20
C SER A 276 -0.35 -25.09 40.69
N ASN A 277 -1.50 -24.56 41.07
CA ASN A 277 -2.48 -25.15 42.00
C ASN A 277 -3.51 -24.16 42.55
N SER A 278 -4.72 -24.71 42.65
CA SER A 278 -5.81 -24.43 43.61
C SER A 278 -6.76 -23.25 43.41
N GLU A 279 -7.94 -23.65 43.00
CA GLU A 279 -9.30 -23.45 43.58
C GLU A 279 -9.74 -22.08 44.12
N SER A 280 -10.85 -21.66 43.52
CA SER A 280 -12.05 -21.04 44.11
C SER A 280 -11.95 -19.66 44.77
N ASN A 281 -12.60 -18.66 44.26
CA ASN A 281 -13.89 -18.11 44.68
C ASN A 281 -14.26 -16.82 43.98
N SER A 282 -15.54 -16.71 43.72
CA SER A 282 -16.31 -15.61 43.16
C SER A 282 -16.12 -14.27 43.87
N SER A 283 -16.07 -13.16 43.15
CA SER A 283 -16.99 -12.03 43.35
C SER A 283 -16.83 -10.95 42.28
N ASP A 284 -17.97 -10.56 41.79
CA ASP A 284 -18.34 -9.43 40.99
C ASP A 284 -17.65 -8.11 41.33
N ASN A 285 -17.11 -7.39 40.35
CA ASN A 285 -17.21 -5.92 40.37
C ASN A 285 -16.98 -5.32 38.97
N SER A 286 -18.06 -4.78 38.45
CA SER A 286 -18.16 -4.00 37.24
C SER A 286 -17.42 -2.66 37.36
N ASN A 287 -16.46 -2.39 36.49
CA ASN A 287 -16.02 -1.02 36.22
C ASN A 287 -15.94 -0.80 34.71
N LYS A 288 -16.88 0.00 34.22
CA LYS A 288 -16.94 0.48 32.82
C LYS A 288 -15.89 1.55 32.62
N GLU A 289 -14.83 1.24 31.92
CA GLU A 289 -13.98 2.25 31.28
C GLU A 289 -14.55 2.65 29.93
N LYS A 290 -14.88 3.93 29.78
CA LYS A 290 -15.35 4.53 28.53
C LYS A 290 -14.17 4.72 27.57
N SER A 291 -14.10 3.89 26.54
CA SER A 291 -13.24 4.11 25.39
C SER A 291 -13.82 5.25 24.54
N ASN A 292 -13.08 6.35 24.40
CA ASN A 292 -13.38 7.45 23.49
C ASN A 292 -13.03 7.01 22.05
N LYS A 293 -13.98 6.44 21.34
CA LYS A 293 -13.88 6.22 19.89
C LYS A 293 -14.43 7.44 19.16
N THR A 294 -13.57 8.14 18.42
CA THR A 294 -13.96 9.21 17.52
C THR A 294 -14.52 8.61 16.22
N TYR A 295 -15.78 8.88 15.92
CA TYR A 295 -16.43 8.41 14.69
C TYR A 295 -16.46 9.56 13.67
N TYR A 296 -15.96 9.32 12.46
CA TYR A 296 -16.11 10.21 11.33
C TYR A 296 -17.39 9.85 10.56
N LYS A 297 -18.29 10.84 10.40
CA LYS A 297 -19.51 10.67 9.61
C LYS A 297 -19.19 11.07 8.17
N VAL A 298 -19.16 10.12 7.25
CA VAL A 298 -19.11 10.39 5.81
C VAL A 298 -20.51 10.68 5.34
N GLN A 299 -20.75 11.88 4.85
CA GLN A 299 -22.02 12.26 4.24
C GLN A 299 -22.01 11.80 2.78
N ILE A 300 -22.86 10.86 2.47
CA ILE A 300 -23.08 10.38 1.11
C ILE A 300 -24.17 11.28 0.51
N SER A 301 -23.80 12.05 -0.50
CA SER A 301 -24.73 12.79 -1.36
C SER A 301 -24.81 12.10 -2.71
#